data_54ea75f1da376e373d9ead65de8ee5e2
#
_entry.id   54ea75f1da376e373d9ead65de8ee5e2
#
_cell.length_a   1.000
_cell.length_b   1.000
_cell.length_c   1.000
_cell.angle_alpha   90.00
_cell.angle_beta   90.00
_cell.angle_gamma   90.00
#
_symmetry.space_group_name_H-M   'P 1'
#
loop_
_entity.id
_entity.type
_entity.pdbx_description
1 polymer ?
#
loop_
_entity_poly.entity_id
_entity_poly.type
_entity_poly.pdbx_seq_one_letter_code
_entity_poly.pdbx_strand_id
1 'polypeptide(L)'
;GNADEDTIKPLGEAMLGVYNASHWAHDLDNQANKRFVAAFQQEYKRLPTTFAAQGYDTALLIDSAVRAVKGRLDDKAALHAALAAAKFDSVRGPMRFNVNQYPIHDIYMRVVAKDAEGRITNRTIAKVTEAFADPYAAQCKMPAL
;
A
#
# COMPACT_ATOMS: atom_id res chain seq x y z
N GLY A 1 -3.16 -2.52 -10.81
CA GLY A 1 -4.18 -3.52 -11.10
C GLY A 1 -5.27 -3.00 -12.00
N ASN A 2 -6.00 -3.90 -12.63
CA ASN A 2 -6.99 -3.57 -13.68
C ASN A 2 -8.28 -2.90 -13.14
N ALA A 3 -8.46 -2.82 -11.83
CA ALA A 3 -9.59 -2.18 -11.16
C ALA A 3 -9.11 -1.25 -10.05
N ASP A 4 -8.28 -0.29 -10.40
CA ASP A 4 -7.93 0.83 -9.52
C ASP A 4 -8.89 2.00 -9.73
N GLU A 5 -8.95 2.94 -8.80
CA GLU A 5 -9.89 4.07 -8.84
C GLU A 5 -9.78 4.89 -10.14
N ASP A 6 -8.56 5.06 -10.67
CA ASP A 6 -8.34 5.75 -11.95
C ASP A 6 -8.87 4.96 -13.17
N THR A 7 -8.98 3.63 -13.07
CA THR A 7 -9.57 2.77 -14.12
C THR A 7 -11.08 2.68 -13.98
N ILE A 8 -11.59 2.62 -12.76
CA ILE A 8 -13.02 2.55 -12.48
C ILE A 8 -13.72 3.83 -12.94
N LYS A 9 -13.12 5.00 -12.69
CA LYS A 9 -13.73 6.29 -12.98
C LYS A 9 -14.21 6.45 -14.44
N PRO A 10 -13.42 6.19 -15.50
CA PRO A 10 -13.88 6.33 -16.87
C PRO A 10 -14.83 5.21 -17.32
N LEU A 11 -14.79 4.02 -16.71
CA LEU A 11 -15.60 2.86 -17.11
C LEU A 11 -16.95 2.82 -16.39
N GLY A 12 -17.04 3.45 -15.22
CA GLY A 12 -18.27 3.63 -14.46
C GLY A 12 -19.00 2.31 -14.17
N GLU A 13 -20.28 2.26 -14.47
CA GLU A 13 -21.17 1.12 -14.16
C GLU A 13 -20.76 -0.19 -14.84
N ALA A 14 -20.02 -0.14 -15.95
CA ALA A 14 -19.49 -1.35 -16.59
C ALA A 14 -18.53 -2.15 -15.69
N MET A 15 -17.99 -1.52 -14.65
CA MET A 15 -17.10 -2.17 -13.68
C MET A 15 -17.83 -2.80 -12.49
N LEU A 16 -19.13 -2.54 -12.31
CA LEU A 16 -19.87 -3.08 -11.17
C LEU A 16 -19.82 -4.61 -11.17
N GLY A 17 -19.54 -5.18 -10.00
CA GLY A 17 -19.42 -6.63 -9.79
C GLY A 17 -18.05 -7.21 -10.17
N VAL A 18 -17.10 -6.42 -10.69
CA VAL A 18 -15.75 -6.91 -10.99
C VAL A 18 -14.99 -7.21 -9.68
N TYR A 19 -14.55 -8.46 -9.55
CA TYR A 19 -13.68 -8.89 -8.45
C TYR A 19 -12.21 -8.65 -8.79
N ASN A 20 -11.45 -8.23 -7.81
CA ASN A 20 -10.00 -8.03 -7.95
C ASN A 20 -9.29 -8.20 -6.61
N ALA A 21 -7.98 -8.44 -6.66
CA ALA A 21 -7.15 -8.53 -5.47
C ALA A 21 -6.14 -7.39 -5.42
N SER A 22 -5.83 -6.91 -4.22
CA SER A 22 -4.81 -5.88 -4.00
C SER A 22 -4.24 -5.97 -2.59
N HIS A 23 -3.07 -5.38 -2.41
CA HIS A 23 -2.42 -5.22 -1.11
C HIS A 23 -2.95 -4.00 -0.33
N TRP A 24 -3.84 -3.21 -0.93
CA TRP A 24 -4.43 -2.03 -0.31
C TRP A 24 -5.84 -1.78 -0.82
N ALA A 25 -6.67 -1.16 0.02
CA ALA A 25 -7.96 -0.59 -0.34
C ALA A 25 -8.23 0.64 0.55
N HIS A 26 -8.99 1.61 0.04
CA HIS A 26 -9.29 2.84 0.77
C HIS A 26 -10.11 2.61 2.04
N ASP A 27 -10.85 1.51 2.11
CA ASP A 27 -11.73 1.12 3.22
C ASP A 27 -11.07 0.18 4.25
N LEU A 28 -9.74 -0.04 4.18
CA LEU A 28 -9.05 -0.84 5.19
C LEU A 28 -9.16 -0.21 6.58
N ASP A 29 -9.55 -1.05 7.54
CA ASP A 29 -9.81 -0.65 8.93
C ASP A 29 -8.53 -0.60 9.77
N ASN A 30 -7.60 0.28 9.41
CA ASN A 30 -6.46 0.64 10.25
C ASN A 30 -6.32 2.17 10.34
N GLN A 31 -5.76 2.65 11.46
CA GLN A 31 -5.71 4.08 11.75
C GLN A 31 -4.85 4.88 10.77
N ALA A 32 -3.74 4.31 10.29
CA ALA A 32 -2.88 4.97 9.31
C ALA A 32 -3.65 5.20 8.00
N ASN A 33 -4.37 4.18 7.52
CA ASN A 33 -5.18 4.27 6.32
C ASN A 33 -6.32 5.29 6.47
N LYS A 34 -7.05 5.25 7.60
CA LYS A 34 -8.14 6.20 7.85
C LYS A 34 -7.66 7.65 7.80
N ARG A 35 -6.52 7.96 8.45
CA ARG A 35 -5.91 9.30 8.40
C ARG A 35 -5.51 9.70 7.00
N PHE A 36 -4.84 8.79 6.28
CA PHE A 36 -4.41 9.03 4.90
C PHE A 36 -5.61 9.32 3.97
N VAL A 37 -6.62 8.45 3.98
CA VAL A 37 -7.80 8.59 3.11
C VAL A 37 -8.55 9.88 3.40
N ALA A 38 -8.76 10.22 4.68
CA ALA A 38 -9.43 11.46 5.08
C ALA A 38 -8.65 12.71 4.61
N ALA A 39 -7.34 12.76 4.85
CA ALA A 39 -6.49 13.87 4.42
C ALA A 39 -6.45 14.01 2.89
N PHE A 40 -6.33 12.89 2.18
CA PHE A 40 -6.32 12.88 0.72
C PHE A 40 -7.64 13.38 0.13
N GLN A 41 -8.78 12.95 0.68
CA GLN A 41 -10.09 13.41 0.25
C GLN A 41 -10.31 14.90 0.56
N GLN A 42 -9.82 15.38 1.69
CA GLN A 42 -9.87 16.80 2.05
C GLN A 42 -9.12 17.66 1.04
N GLU A 43 -7.94 17.24 0.63
CA GLU A 43 -7.07 17.99 -0.29
C GLU A 43 -7.53 17.87 -1.74
N TYR A 44 -7.73 16.63 -2.22
CA TYR A 44 -7.94 16.36 -3.66
C TYR A 44 -9.40 16.15 -4.06
N LYS A 45 -10.36 16.18 -3.11
CA LYS A 45 -11.80 15.99 -3.33
C LYS A 45 -12.16 14.70 -4.09
N ARG A 46 -11.34 13.66 -3.94
CA ARG A 46 -11.55 12.34 -4.53
C ARG A 46 -10.94 11.25 -3.65
N LEU A 47 -11.32 9.99 -3.88
CA LEU A 47 -10.67 8.85 -3.24
C LEU A 47 -9.22 8.71 -3.72
N PRO A 48 -8.29 8.30 -2.84
CA PRO A 48 -6.94 7.92 -3.25
C PRO A 48 -6.95 6.65 -4.09
N THR A 49 -5.95 6.52 -4.96
CA THR A 49 -5.68 5.32 -5.73
C THR A 49 -4.68 4.42 -5.01
N THR A 50 -4.49 3.19 -5.48
CA THR A 50 -3.41 2.31 -5.01
C THR A 50 -2.03 2.97 -5.17
N PHE A 51 -1.83 3.73 -6.25
CA PHE A 51 -0.57 4.46 -6.47
C PHE A 51 -0.38 5.61 -5.50
N ALA A 52 -1.45 6.32 -5.13
CA ALA A 52 -1.38 7.36 -4.11
C ALA A 52 -1.00 6.77 -2.74
N ALA A 53 -1.58 5.61 -2.38
CA ALA A 53 -1.22 4.89 -1.16
C ALA A 53 0.24 4.42 -1.17
N GLN A 54 0.74 3.92 -2.30
CA GLN A 54 2.15 3.55 -2.45
C GLN A 54 3.09 4.75 -2.29
N GLY A 55 2.77 5.88 -2.92
CA GLY A 55 3.54 7.12 -2.79
C GLY A 55 3.58 7.62 -1.34
N TYR A 56 2.46 7.57 -0.65
CA TYR A 56 2.37 7.95 0.76
C TYR A 56 3.22 7.05 1.66
N ASP A 57 3.10 5.72 1.51
CA ASP A 57 3.93 4.75 2.24
C ASP A 57 5.43 4.93 1.93
N THR A 58 5.78 5.25 0.69
CA THR A 58 7.17 5.53 0.31
C THR A 58 7.72 6.75 1.05
N ALA A 59 6.93 7.82 1.18
CA ALA A 59 7.33 9.00 1.95
C ALA A 59 7.52 8.66 3.44
N LEU A 60 6.63 7.88 4.04
CA LEU A 60 6.76 7.43 5.43
C LEU A 60 7.99 6.53 5.63
N LEU A 61 8.27 5.63 4.70
CA LEU A 61 9.47 4.79 4.72
C LEU A 61 10.73 5.63 4.71
N ILE A 62 10.83 6.60 3.79
CA ILE A 62 11.99 7.50 3.68
C ILE A 62 12.13 8.34 4.96
N ASP A 63 11.05 8.93 5.46
CA ASP A 63 11.08 9.71 6.70
C ASP A 63 11.59 8.86 7.88
N SER A 64 11.09 7.63 8.03
CA SER A 64 11.51 6.72 9.09
C SER A 64 13.01 6.40 9.02
N ALA A 65 13.52 6.16 7.81
CA ALA A 65 14.95 5.86 7.59
C ALA A 65 15.84 7.07 7.86
N VAL A 66 15.44 8.26 7.38
CA VAL A 66 16.18 9.52 7.61
C VAL A 66 16.25 9.83 9.11
N ARG A 67 15.15 9.65 9.84
CA ARG A 67 15.13 9.80 11.31
C ARG A 67 16.04 8.79 12.00
N ALA A 68 16.03 7.53 11.57
CA ALA A 68 16.86 6.48 12.16
C ALA A 68 18.36 6.79 12.03
N VAL A 69 18.78 7.36 10.90
CA VAL A 69 20.19 7.78 10.70
C VAL A 69 20.47 9.22 11.17
N LYS A 70 19.49 9.88 11.84
CA LYS A 70 19.60 11.25 12.35
C LYS A 70 20.04 12.26 11.27
N GLY A 71 19.51 12.11 10.06
CA GLY A 71 19.83 12.99 8.92
C GLY A 71 21.18 12.75 8.24
N ARG A 72 21.98 11.75 8.66
CA ARG A 72 23.27 11.42 8.04
C ARG A 72 23.09 10.64 6.75
N LEU A 73 22.80 11.33 5.65
CA LEU A 73 22.52 10.72 4.35
C LEU A 73 23.78 10.28 3.60
N ASP A 74 24.94 10.68 4.05
CA ASP A 74 26.27 10.29 3.54
C ASP A 74 26.66 8.87 3.99
N ASP A 75 26.16 8.41 5.15
CA ASP A 75 26.30 7.02 5.60
C ASP A 75 25.32 6.11 4.86
N LYS A 76 25.68 5.72 3.64
CA LYS A 76 24.82 4.96 2.74
C LYS A 76 24.50 3.56 3.29
N ALA A 77 25.41 2.93 4.01
CA ALA A 77 25.18 1.60 4.60
C ALA A 77 24.14 1.69 5.72
N ALA A 78 24.26 2.65 6.62
CA ALA A 78 23.27 2.87 7.68
C ALA A 78 21.90 3.26 7.13
N LEU A 79 21.86 4.13 6.11
CA LEU A 79 20.61 4.54 5.45
C LEU A 79 19.93 3.35 4.77
N HIS A 80 20.68 2.51 4.07
CA HIS A 80 20.16 1.32 3.41
C HIS A 80 19.59 0.31 4.41
N ALA A 81 20.31 0.06 5.52
CA ALA A 81 19.83 -0.79 6.60
C ALA A 81 18.54 -0.24 7.24
N ALA A 82 18.45 1.09 7.41
CA ALA A 82 17.26 1.74 7.95
C ALA A 82 16.05 1.64 7.01
N LEU A 83 16.26 1.77 5.69
CA LEU A 83 15.21 1.55 4.68
C LEU A 83 14.73 0.08 4.70
N ALA A 84 15.64 -0.87 4.75
CA ALA A 84 15.32 -2.30 4.81
C ALA A 84 14.54 -2.68 6.08
N ALA A 85 14.77 -1.98 7.20
CA ALA A 85 14.05 -2.19 8.44
C ALA A 85 12.55 -1.78 8.38
N ALA A 86 12.16 -0.91 7.45
CA ALA A 86 10.78 -0.48 7.16
C ALA A 86 9.97 -0.15 8.42
N LYS A 87 10.48 0.70 9.31
CA LYS A 87 9.84 1.02 10.61
C LYS A 87 8.90 2.20 10.50
N PHE A 88 7.71 1.97 9.96
CA PHE A 88 6.65 2.98 9.85
C PHE A 88 5.26 2.34 9.86
N ASP A 89 4.21 3.13 10.15
CA ASP A 89 2.82 2.69 10.13
C ASP A 89 2.28 2.76 8.69
N SER A 90 2.39 1.65 7.96
CA SER A 90 1.90 1.55 6.58
C SER A 90 0.38 1.64 6.50
N VAL A 91 -0.12 2.33 5.48
CA VAL A 91 -1.57 2.38 5.17
C VAL A 91 -2.13 1.01 4.73
N ARG A 92 -1.27 0.06 4.37
CA ARG A 92 -1.62 -1.33 4.04
C ARG A 92 -1.88 -2.20 5.27
N GLY A 93 -1.49 -1.73 6.46
CA GLY A 93 -1.37 -2.53 7.68
C GLY A 93 0.05 -3.06 7.87
N PRO A 94 0.24 -4.16 8.61
CA PRO A 94 1.56 -4.72 8.88
C PRO A 94 2.34 -5.00 7.58
N MET A 95 3.55 -4.45 7.49
CA MET A 95 4.41 -4.61 6.32
C MET A 95 5.88 -4.67 6.74
N ARG A 96 6.66 -5.54 6.09
CA ARG A 96 8.11 -5.62 6.19
C ARG A 96 8.71 -6.05 4.86
N PHE A 97 10.00 -5.84 4.67
CA PHE A 97 10.68 -6.36 3.49
C PHE A 97 11.20 -7.79 3.69
N ASN A 98 11.13 -8.58 2.64
CA ASN A 98 11.74 -9.90 2.52
C ASN A 98 13.22 -9.78 2.13
N VAL A 99 13.95 -10.90 2.13
CA VAL A 99 15.38 -10.97 1.74
C VAL A 99 15.67 -10.45 0.34
N ASN A 100 14.70 -10.51 -0.56
CA ASN A 100 14.76 -9.95 -1.91
C ASN A 100 14.22 -8.52 -2.01
N GLN A 101 14.04 -7.84 -0.88
CA GLN A 101 13.48 -6.48 -0.77
C GLN A 101 12.05 -6.33 -1.30
N TYR A 102 11.35 -7.45 -1.51
CA TYR A 102 9.93 -7.43 -1.84
C TYR A 102 9.10 -7.27 -0.56
N PRO A 103 8.00 -6.51 -0.56
CA PRO A 103 7.19 -6.36 0.64
C PRO A 103 6.46 -7.66 0.98
N ILE A 104 6.45 -7.99 2.27
CA ILE A 104 5.58 -9.01 2.87
C ILE A 104 4.41 -8.24 3.46
N HIS A 105 3.20 -8.48 2.96
CA HIS A 105 1.99 -7.76 3.36
C HIS A 105 0.73 -8.61 3.13
N ASP A 106 -0.40 -8.14 3.65
CA ASP A 106 -1.69 -8.80 3.43
C ASP A 106 -2.21 -8.56 2.01
N ILE A 107 -3.00 -9.51 1.51
CA ILE A 107 -3.71 -9.38 0.24
C ILE A 107 -5.21 -9.44 0.51
N TYR A 108 -5.94 -8.50 -0.07
CA TYR A 108 -7.38 -8.35 0.09
C TYR A 108 -8.12 -8.62 -1.21
N MET A 109 -9.24 -9.33 -1.11
CA MET A 109 -10.23 -9.42 -2.18
C MET A 109 -11.14 -8.21 -2.11
N ARG A 110 -11.39 -7.60 -3.25
CA ARG A 110 -12.26 -6.44 -3.41
C ARG A 110 -13.29 -6.72 -4.50
N VAL A 111 -14.41 -6.04 -4.42
CA VAL A 111 -15.42 -5.99 -5.49
C VAL A 111 -15.73 -4.54 -5.82
N VAL A 112 -15.88 -4.22 -7.09
CA VAL A 112 -16.34 -2.90 -7.51
C VAL A 112 -17.84 -2.78 -7.24
N ALA A 113 -18.22 -1.83 -6.41
CA ALA A 113 -19.60 -1.61 -5.96
C ALA A 113 -19.88 -0.11 -5.77
N LYS A 114 -21.14 0.26 -5.60
CA LYS A 114 -21.51 1.60 -5.13
C LYS A 114 -21.31 1.68 -3.61
N ASP A 115 -20.64 2.72 -3.16
CA ASP A 115 -20.52 3.04 -1.73
C ASP A 115 -21.75 3.79 -1.20
N ALA A 116 -21.73 4.20 0.08
CA ALA A 116 -22.83 4.90 0.72
C ALA A 116 -23.13 6.28 0.09
N GLU A 117 -22.14 6.90 -0.54
CA GLU A 117 -22.25 8.17 -1.26
C GLU A 117 -22.60 7.97 -2.75
N GLY A 118 -22.85 6.73 -3.17
CA GLY A 118 -23.21 6.39 -4.55
C GLY A 118 -22.03 6.37 -5.53
N ARG A 119 -20.78 6.46 -5.04
CA ARG A 119 -19.57 6.38 -5.87
C ARG A 119 -19.29 4.92 -6.25
N ILE A 120 -18.93 4.69 -7.50
CA ILE A 120 -18.47 3.38 -7.95
C ILE A 120 -16.99 3.25 -7.58
N THR A 121 -16.67 2.33 -6.67
CA THR A 121 -15.33 2.17 -6.10
C THR A 121 -15.10 0.72 -5.64
N ASN A 122 -13.87 0.40 -5.23
CA ASN A 122 -13.57 -0.89 -4.64
C ASN A 122 -14.08 -0.97 -3.19
N ARG A 123 -14.75 -2.07 -2.88
CA ARG A 123 -15.10 -2.45 -1.51
C ARG A 123 -14.34 -3.72 -1.13
N THR A 124 -13.66 -3.70 -0.01
CA THR A 124 -12.99 -4.88 0.55
C THR A 124 -14.05 -5.87 1.06
N ILE A 125 -13.91 -7.14 0.68
CA ILE A 125 -14.83 -8.21 1.08
C ILE A 125 -14.17 -9.30 1.91
N ALA A 126 -12.86 -9.49 1.77
CA ALA A 126 -12.10 -10.46 2.56
C ALA A 126 -10.59 -10.14 2.56
N LYS A 127 -9.90 -10.55 3.64
CA LYS A 127 -8.46 -10.76 3.62
C LYS A 127 -8.21 -12.17 3.07
N VAL A 128 -7.55 -12.30 1.93
CA VAL A 128 -7.33 -13.59 1.23
C VAL A 128 -6.09 -14.28 1.74
N THR A 129 -5.05 -13.48 2.01
CA THR A 129 -3.77 -13.99 2.49
C THR A 129 -3.19 -13.02 3.51
N GLU A 130 -2.74 -13.54 4.63
CA GLU A 130 -2.00 -12.81 5.63
C GLU A 130 -0.50 -12.97 5.40
N ALA A 131 0.26 -11.87 5.54
CA ALA A 131 1.71 -11.83 5.39
C ALA A 131 2.19 -12.56 4.11
N PHE A 132 1.53 -12.30 2.98
CA PHE A 132 1.95 -12.85 1.68
C PHE A 132 3.39 -12.47 1.38
N ALA A 133 4.23 -13.48 1.16
CA ALA A 133 5.63 -13.34 0.79
C ALA A 133 5.86 -13.92 -0.61
N ASP A 134 6.84 -13.37 -1.34
CA ASP A 134 7.26 -13.94 -2.61
C ASP A 134 7.77 -15.39 -2.40
N PRO A 135 7.13 -16.40 -3.00
CA PRO A 135 7.53 -17.80 -2.86
C PRO A 135 8.90 -18.10 -3.47
N TYR A 136 9.40 -17.23 -4.33
CA TYR A 136 10.69 -17.36 -5.00
C TYR A 136 11.82 -16.56 -4.33
N ALA A 137 11.56 -15.90 -3.20
CA ALA A 137 12.53 -15.05 -2.51
C ALA A 137 13.86 -15.76 -2.23
N ALA A 138 13.84 -17.06 -1.85
CA ALA A 138 15.04 -17.84 -1.59
C ALA A 138 15.91 -18.09 -2.85
N GLN A 139 15.36 -17.93 -4.03
CA GLN A 139 16.08 -18.06 -5.32
C GLN A 139 16.72 -16.74 -5.77
N CYS A 140 16.37 -15.62 -5.13
CA CYS A 140 16.92 -14.32 -5.42
C CYS A 140 18.35 -14.22 -4.88
N LYS A 141 19.33 -14.03 -5.78
CA LYS A 141 20.76 -13.88 -5.43
C LYS A 141 21.14 -12.44 -5.09
N MET A 142 20.28 -11.72 -4.38
CA MET A 142 20.65 -10.41 -3.87
C MET A 142 21.67 -10.55 -2.75
N PRO A 143 22.70 -9.67 -2.71
CA PRO A 143 23.60 -9.64 -1.58
C PRO A 143 22.82 -9.34 -0.29
N ALA A 144 23.22 -10.00 0.80
CA ALA A 144 22.71 -9.64 2.11
C ALA A 144 23.01 -8.17 2.41
N LEU A 145 22.07 -7.51 3.06
CA LEU A 145 22.20 -6.12 3.50
C LEU A 145 23.08 -6.03 4.74
#